data_2d9a217c20c8401b529ebe1385952371
#
_entry.id   2d9a217c20c8401b529ebe1385952371
#
_cell.length_a   1.000
_cell.length_b   1.000
_cell.length_c   1.000
_cell.angle_alpha   90.00
_cell.angle_beta   90.00
_cell.angle_gamma   90.00
#
_symmetry.space_group_name_H-M   'P 1'
#
loop_
_entity.id
_entity.type
_entity.pdbx_description
1 polymer ?
#
loop_
_entity_poly.entity_id
_entity_poly.type
_entity_poly.pdbx_seq_one_letter_code
_entity_poly.pdbx_strand_id
1 'polypeptide(L)'
;MNEPIALGFDIGGSKTKIGLVNRYGEVLAYNDFPTEVQAASLDSFLRKLFEEIQALLDLVDGKVIGIGATFLGWIDDARTGPFLCMNVPALHGINLRALLDAEFHLPVVLIDDINAHTLAEYTYGSGQGYRRFMCLAMGTGLSAGVIIHGKPLQFTGGCAGDTGHVILRPGGPVCSAGCKGCAEALIGVAGIERQGLEKYGSYKPAYEIIKNAREGNDPIAIDIMRQIGLYTGELLASLSHIFLPERISLTGGIAKAGKVLLDATNEQFEQLVGDYHRLYAKFSGGYYSGVDIVLSKLEDKTGLIGAVVQLFNP
;
A
#
# COMPACT_ATOMS: atom_id res chain seq x y z
N MET A 1 7.35 -1.48 -33.52
CA MET A 1 7.73 -0.43 -32.54
C MET A 1 7.87 -1.15 -31.20
N ASN A 2 9.01 -1.03 -30.56
CA ASN A 2 9.21 -1.69 -29.26
C ASN A 2 8.37 -0.99 -28.20
N GLU A 3 7.61 -1.77 -27.42
CA GLU A 3 6.76 -1.24 -26.35
C GLU A 3 7.58 -0.44 -25.31
N PRO A 4 7.05 0.67 -24.80
CA PRO A 4 7.73 1.44 -23.76
C PRO A 4 7.84 0.61 -22.48
N ILE A 5 9.02 0.66 -21.86
CA ILE A 5 9.36 0.00 -20.61
C ILE A 5 9.75 1.10 -19.62
N ALA A 6 9.39 0.96 -18.36
CA ALA A 6 9.85 1.81 -17.28
C ALA A 6 10.57 0.97 -16.22
N LEU A 7 11.56 1.57 -15.57
CA LEU A 7 12.21 0.95 -14.42
C LEU A 7 11.51 1.43 -13.15
N GLY A 8 11.04 0.50 -12.35
CA GLY A 8 10.44 0.77 -11.05
C GLY A 8 11.32 0.27 -9.91
N PHE A 9 11.30 0.95 -8.76
CA PHE A 9 11.82 0.37 -7.53
C PHE A 9 10.98 0.78 -6.31
N ASP A 10 10.98 -0.13 -5.32
CA ASP A 10 10.22 -0.01 -4.08
C ASP A 10 11.17 -0.25 -2.89
N ILE A 11 11.44 0.80 -2.11
CA ILE A 11 12.30 0.75 -0.93
C ILE A 11 11.46 0.26 0.26
N GLY A 12 11.36 -1.06 0.39
CA GLY A 12 10.66 -1.70 1.50
C GLY A 12 11.50 -1.81 2.78
N GLY A 13 10.87 -2.27 3.88
CA GLY A 13 11.53 -2.39 5.18
C GLY A 13 12.64 -3.43 5.25
N SER A 14 12.46 -4.57 4.59
CA SER A 14 13.42 -5.67 4.59
C SER A 14 14.20 -5.76 3.29
N LYS A 15 13.58 -5.41 2.17
CA LYS A 15 14.13 -5.52 0.83
C LYS A 15 13.75 -4.32 -0.02
N THR A 16 14.71 -3.86 -0.81
CA THR A 16 14.45 -2.97 -1.94
C THR A 16 14.23 -3.83 -3.17
N LYS A 17 13.07 -3.68 -3.78
CA LYS A 17 12.65 -4.40 -5.00
C LYS A 17 12.86 -3.49 -6.18
N ILE A 18 13.32 -4.04 -7.31
CA ILE A 18 13.60 -3.28 -8.52
C ILE A 18 13.23 -4.12 -9.74
N GLY A 19 12.73 -3.49 -10.80
CA GLY A 19 12.36 -4.24 -12.00
C GLY A 19 11.97 -3.38 -13.17
N LEU A 20 11.92 -4.01 -14.32
CA LEU A 20 11.45 -3.44 -15.58
C LEU A 20 9.96 -3.79 -15.75
N VAL A 21 9.15 -2.79 -16.00
CA VAL A 21 7.69 -2.92 -16.12
C VAL A 21 7.25 -2.37 -17.48
N ASN A 22 6.38 -3.08 -18.18
CA ASN A 22 5.77 -2.60 -19.40
C ASN A 22 4.47 -1.81 -19.11
N ARG A 23 3.90 -1.19 -20.16
CA ARG A 23 2.66 -0.41 -20.04
C ARG A 23 1.43 -1.19 -19.57
N TYR A 24 1.47 -2.52 -19.58
CA TYR A 24 0.39 -3.39 -19.13
C TYR A 24 0.53 -3.81 -17.67
N GLY A 25 1.57 -3.32 -16.96
CA GLY A 25 1.86 -3.67 -15.58
C GLY A 25 2.58 -5.03 -15.42
N GLU A 26 3.07 -5.61 -16.53
CA GLU A 26 3.83 -6.85 -16.47
C GLU A 26 5.28 -6.57 -16.11
N VAL A 27 5.81 -7.31 -15.13
CA VAL A 27 7.20 -7.22 -14.69
C VAL A 27 8.05 -8.13 -15.58
N LEU A 28 8.84 -7.52 -16.46
CA LEU A 28 9.65 -8.21 -17.48
C LEU A 28 10.97 -8.74 -16.92
N ALA A 29 11.56 -8.00 -15.99
CA ALA A 29 12.77 -8.40 -15.26
C ALA A 29 12.66 -7.89 -13.82
N TYR A 30 13.23 -8.62 -12.88
CA TYR A 30 13.10 -8.34 -11.46
C TYR A 30 14.35 -8.73 -10.72
N ASN A 31 14.74 -7.91 -9.75
CA ASN A 31 15.73 -8.20 -8.74
C ASN A 31 15.31 -7.64 -7.38
N ASP A 32 15.89 -8.11 -6.30
CA ASP A 32 15.77 -7.51 -4.97
C ASP A 32 17.10 -7.61 -4.22
N PHE A 33 17.28 -6.68 -3.29
CA PHE A 33 18.39 -6.73 -2.36
C PHE A 33 17.95 -6.32 -0.95
N PRO A 34 18.63 -6.77 0.11
CA PRO A 34 18.31 -6.37 1.48
C PRO A 34 18.42 -4.86 1.65
N THR A 35 17.37 -4.24 2.20
CA THR A 35 17.43 -2.83 2.61
C THR A 35 18.22 -2.77 3.91
N GLU A 36 19.45 -2.27 3.87
CA GLU A 36 20.30 -2.16 5.05
C GLU A 36 19.87 -0.94 5.88
N VAL A 37 18.91 -1.15 6.79
CA VAL A 37 18.18 -0.10 7.50
C VAL A 37 19.04 0.64 8.55
N GLN A 38 20.02 -0.02 9.16
CA GLN A 38 20.68 0.52 10.35
C GLN A 38 22.17 0.86 10.21
N ALA A 39 22.84 0.33 9.22
CA ALA A 39 24.29 0.47 9.06
C ALA A 39 24.74 1.11 7.74
N ALA A 40 23.82 1.33 6.81
CA ALA A 40 24.16 1.85 5.49
C ALA A 40 24.39 3.36 5.56
N SER A 41 25.56 3.78 5.14
CA SER A 41 25.74 5.18 4.71
C SER A 41 24.90 5.43 3.46
N LEU A 42 24.50 6.68 3.23
CA LEU A 42 23.83 7.08 2.00
C LEU A 42 24.58 6.55 0.76
N ASP A 43 25.91 6.71 0.76
CA ASP A 43 26.78 6.29 -0.35
C ASP A 43 26.71 4.78 -0.60
N SER A 44 26.69 3.94 0.44
CA SER A 44 26.62 2.48 0.25
C SER A 44 25.27 2.06 -0.31
N PHE A 45 24.19 2.67 0.18
CA PHE A 45 22.83 2.41 -0.32
C PHE A 45 22.68 2.83 -1.79
N LEU A 46 23.07 4.08 -2.12
CA LEU A 46 23.00 4.59 -3.48
C LEU A 46 23.86 3.79 -4.45
N ARG A 47 25.08 3.43 -4.06
CA ARG A 47 25.94 2.57 -4.88
C ARG A 47 25.24 1.26 -5.23
N LYS A 48 24.69 0.57 -4.22
CA LYS A 48 23.99 -0.69 -4.45
C LYS A 48 22.76 -0.50 -5.33
N LEU A 49 21.97 0.54 -5.06
CA LEU A 49 20.79 0.87 -5.87
C LEU A 49 21.18 1.14 -7.33
N PHE A 50 22.23 1.92 -7.58
CA PHE A 50 22.67 2.29 -8.93
C PHE A 50 23.23 1.07 -9.68
N GLU A 51 24.00 0.20 -9.02
CA GLU A 51 24.46 -1.07 -9.59
C GLU A 51 23.30 -1.95 -10.06
N GLU A 52 22.26 -2.09 -9.24
CA GLU A 52 21.08 -2.90 -9.59
C GLU A 52 20.23 -2.25 -10.70
N ILE A 53 20.10 -0.91 -10.70
CA ILE A 53 19.45 -0.18 -11.79
C ILE A 53 20.20 -0.42 -13.09
N GLN A 54 21.53 -0.21 -13.11
CA GLN A 54 22.33 -0.38 -14.31
C GLN A 54 22.25 -1.80 -14.85
N ALA A 55 22.33 -2.81 -13.98
CA ALA A 55 22.22 -4.21 -14.38
C ALA A 55 20.88 -4.52 -15.09
N LEU A 56 19.78 -3.89 -14.68
CA LEU A 56 18.49 -4.05 -15.37
C LEU A 56 18.41 -3.25 -16.66
N LEU A 57 18.98 -2.04 -16.70
CA LEU A 57 19.02 -1.22 -17.91
C LEU A 57 19.83 -1.90 -19.03
N ASP A 58 20.87 -2.62 -18.68
CA ASP A 58 21.73 -3.37 -19.63
C ASP A 58 20.99 -4.55 -20.31
N LEU A 59 19.85 -4.98 -19.75
CA LEU A 59 19.02 -6.04 -20.37
C LEU A 59 18.15 -5.53 -21.53
N VAL A 60 17.98 -4.20 -21.66
CA VAL A 60 17.01 -3.62 -22.59
C VAL A 60 17.62 -2.47 -23.41
N ASP A 61 18.01 -2.72 -24.64
CA ASP A 61 18.65 -1.77 -25.57
C ASP A 61 17.98 -0.38 -25.62
N GLY A 62 18.23 0.49 -24.63
CA GLY A 62 17.86 1.91 -24.63
C GLY A 62 16.38 2.27 -24.67
N LYS A 63 15.48 1.38 -24.27
CA LYS A 63 14.01 1.53 -24.40
C LYS A 63 13.30 1.98 -23.15
N VAL A 64 14.03 2.29 -22.07
CA VAL A 64 13.44 2.71 -20.81
C VAL A 64 13.03 4.16 -20.87
N ILE A 65 11.74 4.45 -20.62
CA ILE A 65 11.16 5.80 -20.73
C ILE A 65 11.34 6.64 -19.46
N GLY A 66 11.72 6.02 -18.34
CA GLY A 66 11.94 6.71 -17.07
C GLY A 66 12.07 5.76 -15.89
N ILE A 67 12.32 6.34 -14.73
CA ILE A 67 12.48 5.67 -13.45
C ILE A 67 11.34 6.09 -12.52
N GLY A 68 10.62 5.12 -11.96
CA GLY A 68 9.63 5.33 -10.91
C GLY A 68 10.14 4.78 -9.57
N ALA A 69 10.04 5.59 -8.52
CA ALA A 69 10.50 5.18 -7.19
C ALA A 69 9.41 5.34 -6.14
N THR A 70 9.31 4.36 -5.24
CA THR A 70 8.46 4.44 -4.07
C THR A 70 9.21 4.03 -2.80
N PHE A 71 8.76 4.55 -1.67
CA PHE A 71 9.35 4.28 -0.35
C PHE A 71 8.31 4.48 0.75
N LEU A 72 8.48 3.80 1.86
CA LEU A 72 7.68 4.00 3.07
C LEU A 72 8.10 5.31 3.74
N GLY A 73 7.19 6.27 3.79
CA GLY A 73 7.41 7.57 4.39
C GLY A 73 6.70 8.71 3.68
N TRP A 74 7.18 9.92 3.89
CA TRP A 74 6.58 11.13 3.34
C TRP A 74 7.49 11.78 2.29
N ILE A 75 6.88 12.15 1.18
CA ILE A 75 7.55 12.86 0.08
C ILE A 75 7.39 14.37 0.25
N ASP A 76 8.38 15.16 -0.18
CA ASP A 76 8.27 16.61 -0.22
C ASP A 76 7.22 17.08 -1.25
N ASP A 77 6.70 18.29 -1.06
CA ASP A 77 5.66 18.85 -1.94
C ASP A 77 6.16 19.05 -3.39
N ALA A 78 7.47 19.25 -3.58
CA ALA A 78 8.11 19.37 -4.88
C ALA A 78 8.38 18.01 -5.54
N ARG A 79 8.15 16.90 -4.82
CA ARG A 79 8.43 15.51 -5.25
C ARG A 79 9.86 15.30 -5.73
N THR A 80 10.79 15.87 -4.98
CA THR A 80 12.22 15.74 -5.24
C THR A 80 12.86 14.62 -4.42
N GLY A 81 12.28 14.29 -3.26
CA GLY A 81 12.78 13.23 -2.40
C GLY A 81 11.95 13.01 -1.14
N PRO A 82 12.36 12.04 -0.32
CA PRO A 82 11.72 11.81 0.96
C PRO A 82 12.17 12.89 1.97
N PHE A 83 11.24 13.63 2.56
CA PHE A 83 11.58 14.36 3.77
C PHE A 83 11.53 13.44 5.02
N LEU A 84 10.83 12.31 4.92
CA LEU A 84 10.89 11.21 5.87
C LEU A 84 10.89 9.89 5.10
N CYS A 85 11.91 9.06 5.29
CA CYS A 85 11.98 7.69 4.77
C CYS A 85 12.19 6.75 5.96
N MET A 86 11.16 5.99 6.32
CA MET A 86 11.17 5.13 7.50
C MET A 86 12.20 4.01 7.40
N ASN A 87 12.41 3.48 6.20
CA ASN A 87 13.25 2.30 5.97
C ASN A 87 14.72 2.64 5.75
N VAL A 88 15.01 3.84 5.23
CA VAL A 88 16.38 4.31 4.97
C VAL A 88 16.50 5.75 5.47
N PRO A 89 16.72 5.97 6.77
CA PRO A 89 16.84 7.32 7.35
C PRO A 89 17.91 8.19 6.69
N ALA A 90 18.94 7.59 6.10
CA ALA A 90 19.98 8.32 5.37
C ALA A 90 19.45 9.07 4.12
N LEU A 91 18.24 8.74 3.66
CA LEU A 91 17.57 9.46 2.58
C LEU A 91 16.75 10.68 3.03
N HIS A 92 16.64 10.95 4.34
CA HIS A 92 15.90 12.10 4.83
C HIS A 92 16.43 13.41 4.24
N GLY A 93 15.56 14.17 3.58
CA GLY A 93 15.90 15.46 2.98
C GLY A 93 16.81 15.40 1.75
N ILE A 94 17.08 14.20 1.23
CA ILE A 94 17.90 14.02 0.02
C ILE A 94 17.05 14.24 -1.23
N ASN A 95 17.55 15.04 -2.16
CA ASN A 95 16.95 15.16 -3.49
C ASN A 95 17.27 13.91 -4.34
N LEU A 96 16.53 12.84 -4.08
CA LEU A 96 16.70 11.54 -4.75
C LEU A 96 16.46 11.65 -6.26
N ARG A 97 15.50 12.50 -6.66
CA ARG A 97 15.21 12.76 -8.07
C ARG A 97 16.43 13.27 -8.82
N ALA A 98 17.10 14.29 -8.26
CA ALA A 98 18.28 14.87 -8.89
C ALA A 98 19.45 13.87 -8.96
N LEU A 99 19.63 13.01 -7.95
CA LEU A 99 20.67 11.98 -7.95
C LEU A 99 20.44 10.93 -9.05
N LEU A 100 19.20 10.47 -9.21
CA LEU A 100 18.83 9.50 -10.25
C LEU A 100 18.89 10.11 -11.66
N ASP A 101 18.42 11.36 -11.81
CA ASP A 101 18.49 12.08 -13.09
C ASP A 101 19.95 12.33 -13.54
N ALA A 102 20.81 12.72 -12.61
CA ALA A 102 22.22 12.94 -12.88
C ALA A 102 22.97 11.66 -13.29
N GLU A 103 22.63 10.52 -12.73
CA GLU A 103 23.28 9.24 -12.99
C GLU A 103 22.77 8.59 -14.28
N PHE A 104 21.44 8.53 -14.45
CA PHE A 104 20.85 7.74 -15.54
C PHE A 104 20.32 8.55 -16.71
N HIS A 105 20.24 9.87 -16.58
CA HIS A 105 19.70 10.78 -17.62
C HIS A 105 18.29 10.38 -18.11
N LEU A 106 17.45 9.88 -17.19
CA LEU A 106 16.09 9.44 -17.43
C LEU A 106 15.10 10.27 -16.62
N PRO A 107 13.89 10.53 -17.13
CA PRO A 107 12.82 11.13 -16.32
C PRO A 107 12.57 10.33 -15.04
N VAL A 108 12.46 11.02 -13.88
CA VAL A 108 12.26 10.39 -12.58
C VAL A 108 10.93 10.83 -11.98
N VAL A 109 10.15 9.87 -11.52
CA VAL A 109 8.90 10.07 -10.77
C VAL A 109 9.04 9.44 -9.39
N LEU A 110 8.72 10.21 -8.35
CA LEU A 110 8.69 9.75 -6.97
C LEU A 110 7.25 9.76 -6.45
N ILE A 111 6.86 8.70 -5.77
CA ILE A 111 5.55 8.54 -5.18
C ILE A 111 5.68 7.80 -3.84
N ASP A 112 4.82 8.11 -2.87
CA ASP A 112 4.74 7.34 -1.64
C ASP A 112 4.17 5.92 -1.87
N ASP A 113 4.46 5.01 -0.97
CA ASP A 113 4.15 3.59 -1.11
C ASP A 113 2.64 3.32 -1.24
N ILE A 114 1.80 3.97 -0.43
CA ILE A 114 0.36 3.72 -0.48
C ILE A 114 -0.25 4.20 -1.80
N ASN A 115 0.17 5.34 -2.33
CA ASN A 115 -0.30 5.79 -3.64
C ASN A 115 0.23 4.91 -4.77
N ALA A 116 1.45 4.38 -4.66
CA ALA A 116 1.96 3.39 -5.62
C ALA A 116 1.08 2.14 -5.64
N HIS A 117 0.81 1.53 -4.47
CA HIS A 117 -0.11 0.40 -4.36
C HIS A 117 -1.50 0.73 -4.93
N THR A 118 -2.01 1.91 -4.62
CA THR A 118 -3.34 2.36 -5.07
C THR A 118 -3.39 2.53 -6.58
N LEU A 119 -2.37 3.13 -7.19
CA LEU A 119 -2.28 3.30 -8.64
C LEU A 119 -2.15 1.96 -9.37
N ALA A 120 -1.36 1.02 -8.84
CA ALA A 120 -1.26 -0.32 -9.41
C ALA A 120 -2.63 -1.02 -9.43
N GLU A 121 -3.32 -1.05 -8.29
CA GLU A 121 -4.65 -1.65 -8.17
C GLU A 121 -5.71 -0.93 -9.02
N TYR A 122 -5.64 0.40 -9.11
CA TYR A 122 -6.54 1.19 -9.93
C TYR A 122 -6.34 0.92 -11.42
N THR A 123 -5.09 0.84 -11.87
CA THR A 123 -4.76 0.74 -13.29
C THR A 123 -4.83 -0.69 -13.82
N TYR A 124 -4.36 -1.67 -13.03
CA TYR A 124 -4.19 -3.06 -13.48
C TYR A 124 -4.96 -4.09 -12.65
N GLY A 125 -5.51 -3.69 -11.52
CA GLY A 125 -6.15 -4.59 -10.57
C GLY A 125 -7.66 -4.38 -10.43
N SER A 126 -8.12 -4.43 -9.20
CA SER A 126 -9.54 -4.41 -8.83
C SER A 126 -10.21 -3.05 -9.00
N GLY A 127 -9.44 -1.97 -9.17
CA GLY A 127 -9.93 -0.61 -9.32
C GLY A 127 -10.28 -0.19 -10.75
N GLN A 128 -10.04 -1.05 -11.75
CA GLN A 128 -10.30 -0.73 -13.16
C GLN A 128 -11.77 -0.36 -13.41
N GLY A 129 -11.98 0.78 -14.09
CA GLY A 129 -13.31 1.25 -14.48
C GLY A 129 -14.08 2.04 -13.43
N TYR A 130 -13.57 2.16 -12.20
CA TYR A 130 -14.20 2.95 -11.15
C TYR A 130 -13.69 4.40 -11.14
N ARG A 131 -14.57 5.36 -10.86
CA ARG A 131 -14.19 6.77 -10.78
C ARG A 131 -13.61 7.15 -9.43
N ARG A 132 -14.07 6.47 -8.38
CA ARG A 132 -13.62 6.63 -6.99
C ARG A 132 -13.24 5.28 -6.45
N PHE A 133 -11.98 5.13 -6.18
CA PHE A 133 -11.39 3.88 -5.73
C PHE A 133 -10.58 4.12 -4.47
N MET A 134 -10.60 3.17 -3.55
CA MET A 134 -9.77 3.17 -2.35
C MET A 134 -9.00 1.87 -2.28
N CYS A 135 -7.74 1.97 -1.87
CA CYS A 135 -6.91 0.81 -1.57
C CYS A 135 -6.48 0.90 -0.10
N LEU A 136 -6.81 -0.10 0.71
CA LEU A 136 -6.35 -0.23 2.09
C LEU A 136 -5.18 -1.22 2.12
N ALA A 137 -3.98 -0.73 2.38
CA ALA A 137 -2.79 -1.54 2.59
C ALA A 137 -2.71 -1.96 4.06
N MET A 138 -2.66 -3.28 4.30
CA MET A 138 -2.73 -3.90 5.62
C MET A 138 -1.48 -4.74 5.87
N GLY A 139 -0.59 -4.26 6.73
CA GLY A 139 0.70 -4.88 7.03
C GLY A 139 1.20 -4.55 8.43
N THR A 140 2.50 -4.27 8.56
CA THR A 140 3.08 -3.73 9.80
C THR A 140 2.37 -2.44 10.19
N GLY A 141 2.24 -1.52 9.22
CA GLY A 141 1.38 -0.35 9.29
C GLY A 141 0.04 -0.55 8.59
N LEU A 142 -0.79 0.47 8.65
CA LEU A 142 -2.10 0.53 8.01
C LEU A 142 -2.27 1.89 7.34
N SER A 143 -2.54 1.90 6.03
CA SER A 143 -2.75 3.13 5.29
C SER A 143 -3.74 2.94 4.15
N ALA A 144 -4.46 4.00 3.78
CA ALA A 144 -5.34 3.97 2.62
C ALA A 144 -4.97 5.04 1.60
N GLY A 145 -4.87 4.63 0.34
CA GLY A 145 -4.81 5.53 -0.80
C GLY A 145 -6.18 5.68 -1.45
N VAL A 146 -6.45 6.84 -2.01
CA VAL A 146 -7.74 7.18 -2.59
C VAL A 146 -7.54 7.76 -3.99
N ILE A 147 -8.26 7.24 -4.98
CA ILE A 147 -8.34 7.78 -6.34
C ILE A 147 -9.66 8.50 -6.52
N ILE A 148 -9.60 9.73 -7.01
CA ILE A 148 -10.76 10.53 -7.40
C ILE A 148 -10.53 11.04 -8.83
N HIS A 149 -11.44 10.71 -9.74
CA HIS A 149 -11.34 11.07 -11.16
C HIS A 149 -9.99 10.65 -11.81
N GLY A 150 -9.52 9.45 -11.49
CA GLY A 150 -8.30 8.88 -12.06
C GLY A 150 -7.00 9.40 -11.46
N LYS A 151 -7.06 10.24 -10.42
CA LYS A 151 -5.88 10.82 -9.78
C LYS A 151 -5.82 10.47 -8.29
N PRO A 152 -4.64 10.16 -7.75
CA PRO A 152 -4.47 10.02 -6.31
C PRO A 152 -4.85 11.30 -5.58
N LEU A 153 -5.62 11.16 -4.49
CA LEU A 153 -5.84 12.24 -3.55
C LEU A 153 -4.58 12.41 -2.71
N GLN A 154 -4.01 13.60 -2.74
CA GLN A 154 -2.75 13.89 -2.10
C GLN A 154 -2.82 15.17 -1.29
N PHE A 155 -2.41 15.06 -0.03
CA PHE A 155 -2.16 16.20 0.86
C PHE A 155 -0.65 16.40 1.02
N THR A 156 -0.26 17.29 1.93
CA THR A 156 1.13 17.42 2.34
C THR A 156 1.69 16.06 2.77
N GLY A 157 2.87 15.71 2.29
CA GLY A 157 3.48 14.40 2.52
C GLY A 157 3.11 13.32 1.51
N GLY A 158 2.22 13.62 0.54
CA GLY A 158 1.97 12.78 -0.63
C GLY A 158 0.76 11.85 -0.54
N CYS A 159 0.26 11.51 0.64
CA CYS A 159 -0.85 10.58 0.84
C CYS A 159 -2.20 11.29 1.11
N ALA A 160 -3.30 10.50 1.14
CA ALA A 160 -4.64 10.97 1.48
C ALA A 160 -4.86 11.17 2.99
N GLY A 161 -3.82 11.58 3.70
CA GLY A 161 -3.80 11.62 5.16
C GLY A 161 -3.40 10.25 5.75
N ASP A 162 -3.23 10.23 7.06
CA ASP A 162 -2.75 9.04 7.78
C ASP A 162 -3.92 8.23 8.34
N THR A 163 -4.62 7.54 7.44
CA THR A 163 -5.89 6.84 7.72
C THR A 163 -5.75 5.71 8.75
N GLY A 164 -4.54 5.13 8.88
CA GLY A 164 -4.25 4.13 9.92
C GLY A 164 -4.35 4.66 11.33
N HIS A 165 -4.22 5.97 11.53
CA HIS A 165 -4.31 6.60 12.85
C HIS A 165 -5.69 7.14 13.20
N VAL A 166 -6.72 6.83 12.44
CA VAL A 166 -8.12 7.06 12.84
C VAL A 166 -8.41 6.33 14.14
N ILE A 167 -8.92 7.03 15.15
CA ILE A 167 -9.20 6.45 16.47
C ILE A 167 -10.51 5.66 16.41
N LEU A 168 -10.42 4.34 16.60
CA LEU A 168 -11.56 3.44 16.67
C LEU A 168 -11.96 3.12 18.12
N ARG A 169 -10.99 3.06 19.02
CA ARG A 169 -11.20 2.71 20.47
C ARG A 169 -10.43 3.72 21.33
N PRO A 170 -11.04 4.86 21.71
CA PRO A 170 -10.37 5.83 22.58
C PRO A 170 -9.83 5.16 23.86
N GLY A 171 -8.56 5.41 24.18
CA GLY A 171 -7.88 4.80 25.33
C GLY A 171 -7.42 3.36 25.12
N GLY A 172 -7.61 2.80 23.93
CA GLY A 172 -7.15 1.46 23.56
C GLY A 172 -5.63 1.32 23.42
N PRO A 173 -5.16 0.23 22.76
CA PRO A 173 -3.72 -0.05 22.65
C PRO A 173 -2.98 1.08 21.91
N VAL A 174 -1.68 1.19 22.24
CA VAL A 174 -0.80 2.22 21.65
C VAL A 174 -0.15 1.66 20.39
N CYS A 175 -0.15 2.42 19.28
CA CYS A 175 0.59 2.10 18.07
C CYS A 175 2.05 2.57 18.15
N SER A 176 2.85 2.23 17.14
CA SER A 176 4.27 2.63 17.04
C SER A 176 4.50 4.15 17.04
N ALA A 177 3.52 4.92 16.54
CA ALA A 177 3.55 6.39 16.52
C ALA A 177 3.00 7.03 17.81
N GLY A 178 2.56 6.25 18.81
CA GLY A 178 2.08 6.73 20.10
C GLY A 178 0.57 7.03 20.17
N CYS A 179 -0.20 6.84 19.12
CA CYS A 179 -1.66 6.99 19.14
C CYS A 179 -2.31 5.88 19.98
N LYS A 180 -3.35 6.23 20.75
CA LYS A 180 -4.06 5.28 21.61
C LYS A 180 -5.39 4.85 20.98
N GLY A 181 -5.50 3.56 20.61
CA GLY A 181 -6.72 2.98 20.08
C GLY A 181 -7.01 3.34 18.63
N CYS A 182 -6.00 3.68 17.83
CA CYS A 182 -6.13 3.88 16.40
C CYS A 182 -6.32 2.56 15.65
N ALA A 183 -6.75 2.64 14.40
CA ALA A 183 -6.98 1.50 13.53
C ALA A 183 -5.70 0.63 13.37
N GLU A 184 -4.54 1.23 13.17
CA GLU A 184 -3.26 0.50 13.07
C GLU A 184 -2.95 -0.32 14.32
N ALA A 185 -3.14 0.25 15.52
CA ALA A 185 -2.91 -0.46 16.78
C ALA A 185 -3.84 -1.68 16.97
N LEU A 186 -4.98 -1.70 16.29
CA LEU A 186 -5.99 -2.76 16.39
C LEU A 186 -5.88 -3.77 15.25
N ILE A 187 -5.62 -3.32 14.02
CA ILE A 187 -5.69 -4.09 12.78
C ILE A 187 -4.29 -4.57 12.33
N GLY A 188 -3.25 -3.76 12.53
CA GLY A 188 -1.89 -4.06 12.09
C GLY A 188 -1.28 -5.31 12.73
N VAL A 189 -0.08 -5.69 12.27
CA VAL A 189 0.66 -6.87 12.79
C VAL A 189 0.71 -6.89 14.31
N ALA A 190 1.04 -5.76 14.95
CA ALA A 190 1.08 -5.67 16.43
C ALA A 190 -0.27 -5.95 17.08
N GLY A 191 -1.38 -5.59 16.44
CA GLY A 191 -2.74 -5.89 16.90
C GLY A 191 -3.07 -7.39 16.85
N ILE A 192 -2.65 -8.06 15.77
CA ILE A 192 -2.82 -9.51 15.59
C ILE A 192 -1.99 -10.27 16.62
N GLU A 193 -0.71 -9.91 16.79
CA GLU A 193 0.21 -10.57 17.72
C GLU A 193 -0.22 -10.39 19.18
N ARG A 194 -0.72 -9.20 19.54
CA ARG A 194 -1.29 -8.94 20.87
C ARG A 194 -2.50 -9.86 21.14
N GLN A 195 -3.46 -9.93 20.21
CA GLN A 195 -4.61 -10.84 20.35
C GLN A 195 -4.15 -12.31 20.38
N GLY A 196 -3.11 -12.65 19.60
CA GLY A 196 -2.48 -13.95 19.63
C GLY A 196 -1.95 -14.29 21.02
N LEU A 197 -1.17 -13.39 21.62
CA LEU A 197 -0.64 -13.58 22.97
C LEU A 197 -1.75 -13.76 24.01
N GLU A 198 -2.81 -12.96 23.94
CA GLU A 198 -3.96 -13.04 24.86
C GLU A 198 -4.72 -14.37 24.74
N LYS A 199 -4.94 -14.87 23.50
CA LYS A 199 -5.79 -16.05 23.27
C LYS A 199 -5.04 -17.38 23.29
N TYR A 200 -3.77 -17.43 22.86
CA TYR A 200 -2.94 -18.63 22.93
C TYR A 200 -2.16 -18.77 24.24
N GLY A 201 -2.01 -17.68 25.00
CA GLY A 201 -1.13 -17.65 26.18
C GLY A 201 0.36 -17.69 25.87
N SER A 202 0.74 -17.61 24.58
CA SER A 202 2.12 -17.59 24.10
C SER A 202 2.23 -16.76 22.83
N TYR A 203 3.43 -16.19 22.56
CA TYR A 203 3.66 -15.43 21.34
C TYR A 203 3.56 -16.31 20.09
N LYS A 204 2.82 -15.83 19.12
CA LYS A 204 2.78 -16.34 17.74
C LYS A 204 2.93 -15.17 16.76
N PRO A 205 3.79 -15.30 15.76
CA PRO A 205 3.97 -14.24 14.76
C PRO A 205 2.72 -14.11 13.89
N ALA A 206 2.37 -12.89 13.50
CA ALA A 206 1.15 -12.59 12.76
C ALA A 206 1.00 -13.42 11.48
N TYR A 207 2.11 -13.66 10.74
CA TYR A 207 2.06 -14.44 9.50
C TYR A 207 1.57 -15.89 9.72
N GLU A 208 1.89 -16.50 10.87
CA GLU A 208 1.44 -17.84 11.23
C GLU A 208 -0.05 -17.84 11.54
N ILE A 209 -0.51 -16.85 12.30
CA ILE A 209 -1.95 -16.68 12.64
C ILE A 209 -2.76 -16.47 11.36
N ILE A 210 -2.30 -15.58 10.46
CA ILE A 210 -2.94 -15.30 9.18
C ILE A 210 -3.03 -16.56 8.31
N LYS A 211 -1.93 -17.31 8.22
CA LYS A 211 -1.86 -18.58 7.47
C LYS A 211 -2.85 -19.60 8.03
N ASN A 212 -2.82 -19.85 9.33
CA ASN A 212 -3.67 -20.85 9.99
C ASN A 212 -5.17 -20.49 9.86
N ALA A 213 -5.52 -19.21 9.96
CA ALA A 213 -6.88 -18.74 9.73
C ALA A 213 -7.34 -19.00 8.30
N ARG A 214 -6.49 -18.69 7.31
CA ARG A 214 -6.78 -18.91 5.89
C ARG A 214 -6.98 -20.41 5.57
N GLU A 215 -6.17 -21.27 6.16
CA GLU A 215 -6.24 -22.73 5.97
C GLU A 215 -7.40 -23.37 6.74
N GLY A 216 -8.05 -22.65 7.65
CA GLY A 216 -9.17 -23.14 8.44
C GLY A 216 -8.78 -24.15 9.53
N ASN A 217 -7.51 -24.26 9.87
CA ASN A 217 -6.97 -25.29 10.74
C ASN A 217 -6.96 -24.92 12.23
N ASP A 218 -7.15 -23.63 12.55
CA ASP A 218 -7.02 -23.11 13.91
C ASP A 218 -8.20 -22.18 14.25
N PRO A 219 -9.14 -22.61 15.09
CA PRO A 219 -10.29 -21.80 15.49
C PRO A 219 -9.92 -20.48 16.17
N ILE A 220 -8.79 -20.44 16.92
CA ILE A 220 -8.31 -19.22 17.57
C ILE A 220 -7.80 -18.25 16.51
N ALA A 221 -7.04 -18.73 15.54
CA ALA A 221 -6.57 -17.90 14.41
C ALA A 221 -7.75 -17.33 13.61
N ILE A 222 -8.77 -18.16 13.33
CA ILE A 222 -9.99 -17.73 12.64
C ILE A 222 -10.69 -16.62 13.43
N ASP A 223 -10.84 -16.78 14.73
CA ASP A 223 -11.50 -15.80 15.58
C ASP A 223 -10.71 -14.48 15.66
N ILE A 224 -9.37 -14.54 15.73
CA ILE A 224 -8.52 -13.35 15.65
C ILE A 224 -8.74 -12.63 14.32
N MET A 225 -8.64 -13.33 13.19
CA MET A 225 -8.76 -12.70 11.87
C MET A 225 -10.18 -12.19 11.60
N ARG A 226 -11.20 -12.85 12.17
CA ARG A 226 -12.56 -12.31 12.15
C ARG A 226 -12.65 -10.99 12.91
N GLN A 227 -12.05 -10.89 14.11
CA GLN A 227 -12.03 -9.64 14.89
C GLN A 227 -11.28 -8.51 14.14
N ILE A 228 -10.18 -8.84 13.47
CA ILE A 228 -9.46 -7.90 12.60
C ILE A 228 -10.38 -7.41 11.46
N GLY A 229 -11.14 -8.33 10.86
CA GLY A 229 -12.15 -7.99 9.84
C GLY A 229 -13.22 -7.02 10.36
N LEU A 230 -13.74 -7.25 11.57
CA LEU A 230 -14.71 -6.34 12.20
C LEU A 230 -14.12 -4.92 12.39
N TYR A 231 -12.91 -4.79 12.92
CA TYR A 231 -12.25 -3.47 13.03
C TYR A 231 -12.00 -2.82 11.66
N THR A 232 -11.66 -3.63 10.66
CA THR A 232 -11.49 -3.14 9.28
C THR A 232 -12.81 -2.59 8.74
N GLY A 233 -13.93 -3.28 8.95
CA GLY A 233 -15.26 -2.83 8.56
C GLY A 233 -15.65 -1.50 9.23
N GLU A 234 -15.33 -1.31 10.52
CA GLU A 234 -15.55 -0.05 11.24
C GLU A 234 -14.75 1.12 10.63
N LEU A 235 -13.46 0.88 10.34
CA LEU A 235 -12.62 1.88 9.68
C LEU A 235 -13.20 2.27 8.33
N LEU A 236 -13.51 1.27 7.49
CA LEU A 236 -14.00 1.48 6.14
C LEU A 236 -15.38 2.15 6.12
N ALA A 237 -16.26 1.87 7.09
CA ALA A 237 -17.52 2.59 7.23
C ALA A 237 -17.27 4.09 7.41
N SER A 238 -16.36 4.48 8.30
CA SER A 238 -15.99 5.88 8.52
C SER A 238 -15.38 6.53 7.26
N LEU A 239 -14.41 5.87 6.63
CA LEU A 239 -13.74 6.38 5.44
C LEU A 239 -14.68 6.47 4.22
N SER A 240 -15.63 5.52 4.10
CA SER A 240 -16.58 5.51 2.99
C SER A 240 -17.55 6.70 3.03
N HIS A 241 -17.90 7.19 4.21
CA HIS A 241 -18.72 8.41 4.36
C HIS A 241 -17.95 9.69 3.98
N ILE A 242 -16.61 9.67 4.09
CA ILE A 242 -15.76 10.82 3.74
C ILE A 242 -15.47 10.85 2.23
N PHE A 243 -15.07 9.71 1.66
CA PHE A 243 -14.53 9.64 0.29
C PHE A 243 -15.52 9.10 -0.74
N LEU A 244 -16.62 8.47 -0.30
CA LEU A 244 -17.64 7.84 -1.15
C LEU A 244 -17.02 6.95 -2.26
N PRO A 245 -16.12 6.00 -1.94
CA PRO A 245 -15.55 5.12 -2.94
C PRO A 245 -16.62 4.21 -3.54
N GLU A 246 -16.46 3.82 -4.80
CA GLU A 246 -17.32 2.81 -5.46
C GLU A 246 -16.75 1.41 -5.26
N ARG A 247 -15.43 1.33 -5.08
CA ARG A 247 -14.73 0.09 -4.77
C ARG A 247 -13.61 0.33 -3.76
N ILE A 248 -13.45 -0.63 -2.84
CA ILE A 248 -12.35 -0.68 -1.88
C ILE A 248 -11.60 -1.99 -2.07
N SER A 249 -10.29 -1.93 -2.28
CA SER A 249 -9.40 -3.09 -2.34
C SER A 249 -8.63 -3.26 -1.04
N LEU A 250 -8.64 -4.45 -0.46
CA LEU A 250 -7.80 -4.82 0.68
C LEU A 250 -6.52 -5.48 0.14
N THR A 251 -5.35 -4.94 0.47
CA THR A 251 -4.05 -5.44 0.01
C THR A 251 -3.08 -5.63 1.19
N GLY A 252 -1.91 -6.20 0.91
CA GLY A 252 -0.87 -6.41 1.89
C GLY A 252 -0.94 -7.76 2.60
N GLY A 253 -0.01 -7.98 3.55
CA GLY A 253 0.18 -9.27 4.19
C GLY A 253 -1.02 -9.78 4.97
N ILE A 254 -1.75 -8.88 5.62
CA ILE A 254 -2.94 -9.22 6.44
C ILE A 254 -4.12 -9.60 5.55
N ALA A 255 -4.26 -8.99 4.38
CA ALA A 255 -5.31 -9.35 3.42
C ALA A 255 -5.20 -10.81 2.92
N LYS A 256 -4.02 -11.44 3.07
CA LYS A 256 -3.79 -12.87 2.76
C LYS A 256 -4.59 -13.84 3.65
N ALA A 257 -5.22 -13.37 4.74
CA ALA A 257 -6.21 -14.15 5.48
C ALA A 257 -7.44 -14.51 4.64
N GLY A 258 -7.66 -13.79 3.53
CA GLY A 258 -8.65 -14.14 2.53
C GLY A 258 -10.09 -13.96 3.02
N LYS A 259 -10.91 -14.99 2.75
CA LYS A 259 -12.36 -14.94 2.97
C LYS A 259 -12.76 -14.65 4.43
N VAL A 260 -12.02 -15.17 5.42
CA VAL A 260 -12.30 -14.95 6.83
C VAL A 260 -12.27 -13.46 7.17
N LEU A 261 -11.26 -12.75 6.70
CA LEU A 261 -11.12 -11.30 6.87
C LEU A 261 -12.20 -10.55 6.09
N LEU A 262 -12.38 -10.88 4.81
CA LEU A 262 -13.28 -10.16 3.91
C LEU A 262 -14.75 -10.27 4.35
N ASP A 263 -15.22 -11.47 4.72
CA ASP A 263 -16.60 -11.69 5.16
C ASP A 263 -16.91 -10.88 6.44
N ALA A 264 -16.01 -10.91 7.43
CA ALA A 264 -16.19 -10.14 8.65
C ALA A 264 -16.11 -8.62 8.41
N THR A 265 -15.26 -8.19 7.46
CA THR A 265 -15.19 -6.78 7.04
C THR A 265 -16.51 -6.33 6.43
N ASN A 266 -17.06 -7.09 5.50
CA ASN A 266 -18.34 -6.78 4.86
C ASN A 266 -19.49 -6.80 5.86
N GLU A 267 -19.57 -7.83 6.72
CA GLU A 267 -20.58 -7.93 7.77
C GLU A 267 -20.64 -6.66 8.63
N GLN A 268 -19.49 -6.23 9.15
CA GLN A 268 -19.42 -5.05 10.02
C GLN A 268 -19.68 -3.76 9.25
N PHE A 269 -19.13 -3.65 8.04
CA PHE A 269 -19.34 -2.49 7.16
C PHE A 269 -20.84 -2.30 6.90
N GLU A 270 -21.55 -3.32 6.41
CA GLU A 270 -22.97 -3.26 6.11
C GLU A 270 -23.81 -2.92 7.34
N GLN A 271 -23.47 -3.49 8.50
CA GLN A 271 -24.16 -3.20 9.74
C GLN A 271 -24.05 -1.72 10.13
N LEU A 272 -22.88 -1.10 9.94
CA LEU A 272 -22.62 0.27 10.37
C LEU A 272 -23.13 1.32 9.37
N VAL A 273 -23.01 1.07 8.06
CA VAL A 273 -23.45 2.05 7.06
C VAL A 273 -24.96 2.02 6.82
N GLY A 274 -25.64 0.93 7.20
CA GLY A 274 -27.09 0.76 7.04
C GLY A 274 -27.53 1.01 5.59
N ASP A 275 -28.56 1.84 5.42
CA ASP A 275 -29.10 2.18 4.09
C ASP A 275 -28.41 3.38 3.41
N TYR A 276 -27.45 4.03 4.06
CA TYR A 276 -26.87 5.29 3.57
C TYR A 276 -26.37 5.19 2.11
N HIS A 277 -25.50 4.24 1.84
CA HIS A 277 -24.94 4.08 0.49
C HIS A 277 -25.99 3.65 -0.54
N ARG A 278 -26.99 2.82 -0.14
CA ARG A 278 -28.11 2.43 -1.00
C ARG A 278 -29.02 3.61 -1.35
N LEU A 279 -29.33 4.45 -0.35
CA LEU A 279 -30.13 5.66 -0.57
C LEU A 279 -29.38 6.65 -1.46
N TYR A 280 -28.10 6.87 -1.20
CA TYR A 280 -27.29 7.75 -2.03
C TYR A 280 -27.19 7.23 -3.48
N ALA A 281 -26.97 5.94 -3.68
CA ALA A 281 -26.96 5.30 -5.00
C ALA A 281 -28.28 5.52 -5.74
N LYS A 282 -29.43 5.29 -5.06
CA LYS A 282 -30.78 5.46 -5.63
C LYS A 282 -31.04 6.87 -6.14
N PHE A 283 -30.58 7.89 -5.41
CA PHE A 283 -30.86 9.30 -5.75
C PHE A 283 -29.73 9.98 -6.53
N SER A 284 -28.61 9.31 -6.75
CA SER A 284 -27.45 9.87 -7.45
C SER A 284 -27.61 9.98 -8.97
N GLY A 285 -28.72 9.49 -9.55
CA GLY A 285 -28.89 9.49 -11.00
C GLY A 285 -27.88 8.62 -11.75
N GLY A 286 -27.36 7.56 -11.13
CA GLY A 286 -26.34 6.68 -11.70
C GLY A 286 -24.91 7.16 -11.47
N TYR A 287 -24.73 8.21 -10.69
CA TYR A 287 -23.40 8.77 -10.37
C TYR A 287 -22.64 7.94 -9.34
N TYR A 288 -23.35 7.11 -8.59
CA TYR A 288 -22.81 6.28 -7.54
C TYR A 288 -23.58 4.95 -7.46
N SER A 289 -22.86 3.84 -7.36
CA SER A 289 -23.46 2.49 -7.37
C SER A 289 -23.45 1.80 -6.01
N GLY A 290 -22.92 2.45 -4.97
CA GLY A 290 -22.64 1.84 -3.67
C GLY A 290 -21.17 1.50 -3.52
N VAL A 291 -20.81 0.87 -2.41
CA VAL A 291 -19.45 0.43 -2.09
C VAL A 291 -19.35 -1.08 -2.27
N ASP A 292 -18.30 -1.53 -2.93
CA ASP A 292 -17.95 -2.94 -3.07
C ASP A 292 -16.53 -3.16 -2.49
N ILE A 293 -16.41 -4.03 -1.49
CA ILE A 293 -15.14 -4.33 -0.80
C ILE A 293 -14.62 -5.67 -1.29
N VAL A 294 -13.40 -5.69 -1.80
CA VAL A 294 -12.77 -6.87 -2.40
C VAL A 294 -11.34 -7.06 -1.90
N LEU A 295 -10.81 -8.26 -2.08
CA LEU A 295 -9.37 -8.49 -1.93
C LEU A 295 -8.63 -8.04 -3.20
N SER A 296 -7.40 -7.55 -3.02
CA SER A 296 -6.48 -7.23 -4.11
C SER A 296 -6.33 -8.41 -5.08
N LYS A 297 -6.26 -8.09 -6.37
CA LYS A 297 -5.95 -9.07 -7.43
C LYS A 297 -4.47 -9.11 -7.80
N LEU A 298 -3.72 -8.07 -7.42
CA LEU A 298 -2.31 -7.98 -7.67
C LEU A 298 -1.51 -8.61 -6.51
N GLU A 299 -0.39 -9.22 -6.86
CA GLU A 299 0.50 -9.88 -5.92
C GLU A 299 1.54 -8.91 -5.31
N ASP A 300 2.62 -9.45 -4.75
CA ASP A 300 3.62 -8.75 -3.92
C ASP A 300 4.47 -7.67 -4.64
N LYS A 301 4.20 -7.36 -5.91
CA LYS A 301 4.94 -6.36 -6.70
C LYS A 301 4.18 -5.06 -6.95
N THR A 302 3.07 -4.83 -6.24
CA THR A 302 2.21 -3.66 -6.44
C THR A 302 2.92 -2.33 -6.24
N GLY A 303 3.81 -2.20 -5.25
CA GLY A 303 4.63 -0.99 -5.06
C GLY A 303 5.51 -0.68 -6.28
N LEU A 304 6.23 -1.70 -6.75
CA LEU A 304 7.08 -1.61 -7.95
C LEU A 304 6.28 -1.19 -9.20
N ILE A 305 5.15 -1.87 -9.45
CA ILE A 305 4.28 -1.59 -10.61
C ILE A 305 3.70 -0.18 -10.50
N GLY A 306 3.21 0.18 -9.33
CA GLY A 306 2.58 1.47 -9.09
C GLY A 306 3.53 2.65 -9.20
N ALA A 307 4.80 2.47 -8.85
CA ALA A 307 5.82 3.50 -8.98
C ALA A 307 5.97 4.03 -10.42
N VAL A 308 5.70 3.20 -11.43
CA VAL A 308 5.88 3.54 -12.85
C VAL A 308 4.61 3.94 -13.59
N VAL A 309 3.43 3.79 -13.00
CA VAL A 309 2.14 4.08 -13.68
C VAL A 309 2.11 5.47 -14.30
N GLN A 310 2.62 6.47 -13.57
CA GLN A 310 2.61 7.86 -14.02
C GLN A 310 3.57 8.13 -15.22
N LEU A 311 4.55 7.26 -15.45
CA LEU A 311 5.43 7.37 -16.62
C LEU A 311 4.72 6.93 -17.93
N PHE A 312 3.73 6.06 -17.83
CA PHE A 312 2.93 5.64 -18.99
C PHE A 312 1.70 6.51 -19.23
N ASN A 313 1.21 7.20 -18.17
CA ASN A 313 0.01 8.03 -18.18
C ASN A 313 0.32 9.40 -17.52
N PRO A 314 1.11 10.27 -18.16
CA PRO A 314 1.56 11.54 -17.59
C PRO A 314 0.43 12.57 -17.39
#